data_26feb111408c2289de257fdd5447325d
#
_entry.id   26feb111408c2289de257fdd5447325d
#
_cell.length_a   1.000
_cell.length_b   1.000
_cell.length_c   1.000
_cell.angle_alpha   90.00
_cell.angle_beta   90.00
_cell.angle_gamma   90.00
#
_symmetry.space_group_name_H-M   'P 1'
#
loop_
_entity.id
_entity.type
_entity.pdbx_description
1 polymer ?
#
loop_
_entity_poly.entity_id
_entity_poly.type
_entity_poly.pdbx_seq_one_letter_code
_entity_poly.pdbx_strand_id
1 'polypeptide(L)'
;MTPHAIVRAVSVVAFALAAGCGSSADQGATTSTDPSSGVPTETTNGATVDVGTGTAGTSGTTSPTSSHVAAIRGESGGVKTLSHGRAASAPPAATTVVPPSTTTPLAFRGVNLAGGEFGSAIPGTDGVDYQFPNAGEIDYFVSKGMNTFRIGFLWERLQPTAYGSFVNAYVAQLDALVAHATSKNVNVILNPHNFARYYGNTVGSTQVPNAVFADLWSKLATRFKGNSHVMFNLVNEPNSMPTEQWVGAANAAIAAIRAANAPNTIIVPGNAWTGAFSWYATDYGTSNAVAMLNITDPANNVVFEVHQYLDGNAAGEGADCVNTTIGSARLAPFVKWLRDNGKKGFVGEFAGGDNTTCNTAVTDMLTYMTSASDVLVGWLWWAAGPFWGDYIFTLEPKNGADRAQMALLKPFLF
;
A
#
# COMPACT_ATOMS: atom_id res chain seq x y z
N MET A 1 -52.43 4.49 -3.13
CA MET A 1 -51.55 5.13 -4.12
C MET A 1 -50.15 4.57 -3.94
N THR A 2 -49.76 3.61 -4.74
CA THR A 2 -48.49 2.88 -4.70
C THR A 2 -47.50 3.56 -5.62
N PRO A 3 -46.21 3.76 -5.23
CA PRO A 3 -45.19 4.19 -6.17
C PRO A 3 -44.53 2.98 -6.82
N HIS A 4 -44.40 3.08 -8.14
CA HIS A 4 -43.81 2.10 -9.04
C HIS A 4 -42.29 2.03 -8.87
N ALA A 5 -41.77 0.81 -8.77
CA ALA A 5 -40.35 0.50 -8.89
C ALA A 5 -39.92 0.56 -10.37
N ILE A 6 -38.88 1.34 -10.66
CA ILE A 6 -38.22 1.33 -11.98
C ILE A 6 -36.99 0.44 -11.85
N VAL A 7 -37.08 -0.74 -12.47
CA VAL A 7 -35.93 -1.62 -12.70
C VAL A 7 -35.22 -1.12 -13.94
N ARG A 8 -33.97 -0.71 -13.84
CA ARG A 8 -33.09 -0.47 -14.99
C ARG A 8 -32.18 -1.69 -15.19
N ALA A 9 -32.41 -2.36 -16.31
CA ALA A 9 -31.56 -3.42 -16.80
C ALA A 9 -30.27 -2.81 -17.37
N VAL A 10 -29.13 -3.35 -16.95
CA VAL A 10 -27.82 -3.03 -17.53
C VAL A 10 -27.52 -4.08 -18.59
N SER A 11 -27.49 -3.66 -19.84
CA SER A 11 -27.08 -4.51 -20.98
C SER A 11 -25.56 -4.57 -21.06
N VAL A 12 -25.03 -5.78 -20.98
CA VAL A 12 -23.62 -6.08 -21.28
C VAL A 12 -23.47 -6.16 -22.78
N VAL A 13 -22.67 -5.28 -23.38
CA VAL A 13 -22.26 -5.36 -24.79
C VAL A 13 -20.89 -6.01 -24.85
N ALA A 14 -20.85 -7.21 -25.41
CA ALA A 14 -19.60 -7.90 -25.75
C ALA A 14 -19.10 -7.38 -27.12
N PHE A 15 -17.85 -6.90 -27.16
CA PHE A 15 -17.17 -6.58 -28.41
C PHE A 15 -16.35 -7.79 -28.88
N ALA A 16 -16.73 -8.33 -30.03
CA ALA A 16 -15.94 -9.33 -30.74
C ALA A 16 -14.91 -8.64 -31.65
N LEU A 17 -13.64 -9.05 -31.57
CA LEU A 17 -12.61 -8.65 -32.53
C LEU A 17 -12.78 -9.47 -33.81
N ALA A 18 -12.95 -8.77 -34.92
CA ALA A 18 -12.81 -9.33 -36.28
C ALA A 18 -11.51 -8.80 -36.90
N ALA A 19 -10.62 -9.74 -37.24
CA ALA A 19 -9.44 -9.46 -38.04
C ALA A 19 -9.85 -9.36 -39.53
N GLY A 20 -9.38 -8.34 -40.23
CA GLY A 20 -9.55 -8.18 -41.68
C GLY A 20 -8.24 -7.68 -42.30
N CYS A 21 -7.63 -8.55 -43.11
CA CYS A 21 -6.54 -8.22 -44.02
C CYS A 21 -7.07 -7.48 -45.24
N GLY A 22 -6.27 -6.57 -45.83
CA GLY A 22 -6.57 -6.00 -47.16
C GLY A 22 -5.57 -4.92 -47.58
N SER A 23 -4.86 -5.22 -48.58
CA SER A 23 -3.68 -4.73 -49.24
C SER A 23 -3.81 -3.43 -50.06
N SER A 24 -2.69 -2.73 -50.17
CA SER A 24 -1.98 -2.18 -51.36
C SER A 24 -2.38 -0.85 -52.05
N ALA A 25 -1.29 -0.13 -52.35
CA ALA A 25 -0.98 0.78 -53.49
C ALA A 25 -1.33 2.24 -53.29
N ASP A 26 -0.58 3.22 -53.72
CA ASP A 26 0.72 3.45 -54.38
C ASP A 26 0.87 4.97 -54.55
N GLN A 27 2.11 5.42 -54.75
CA GLN A 27 2.58 6.63 -55.43
C GLN A 27 2.62 8.01 -54.75
N GLY A 28 3.82 8.55 -54.79
CA GLY A 28 4.09 9.93 -55.05
C GLY A 28 5.39 10.52 -54.46
N ALA A 29 6.49 10.47 -55.22
CA ALA A 29 7.84 10.99 -54.95
C ALA A 29 7.92 12.52 -54.94
N THR A 30 8.95 13.08 -54.24
CA THR A 30 10.07 13.88 -54.76
C THR A 30 11.02 14.33 -53.62
N THR A 31 12.28 13.90 -53.70
CA THR A 31 13.60 14.59 -53.81
C THR A 31 13.83 15.81 -52.91
N SER A 32 14.93 15.98 -52.18
CA SER A 32 16.38 15.80 -52.34
C SER A 32 17.01 16.35 -51.05
N THR A 33 18.13 16.05 -50.54
CA THR A 33 19.52 15.85 -50.87
C THR A 33 20.33 15.57 -49.58
N ASP A 34 21.22 14.65 -49.69
CA ASP A 34 22.30 14.27 -48.75
C ASP A 34 23.48 15.33 -48.82
N PRO A 35 24.57 15.28 -48.02
CA PRO A 35 25.32 14.07 -47.65
C PRO A 35 26.11 14.06 -46.32
N SER A 36 26.59 12.84 -46.01
CA SER A 36 27.89 12.45 -45.38
C SER A 36 27.94 12.45 -43.84
N SER A 37 28.50 11.52 -43.11
CA SER A 37 29.34 10.35 -43.36
C SER A 37 29.62 9.64 -42.05
N GLY A 38 29.81 8.31 -42.09
CA GLY A 38 30.67 7.63 -41.15
C GLY A 38 30.13 6.41 -40.41
N VAL A 39 30.22 5.24 -41.05
CA VAL A 39 30.17 3.89 -40.44
C VAL A 39 31.56 3.53 -39.90
N PRO A 40 31.71 2.68 -38.86
CA PRO A 40 31.95 1.28 -39.18
C PRO A 40 31.21 0.25 -38.32
N THR A 41 30.99 -0.86 -38.99
CA THR A 41 30.52 -2.19 -38.62
C THR A 41 31.47 -2.95 -37.73
N GLU A 42 30.91 -3.87 -36.84
CA GLU A 42 31.44 -5.23 -36.65
C GLU A 42 30.33 -6.11 -36.04
N THR A 43 29.92 -7.04 -36.74
CA THR A 43 29.82 -8.52 -36.86
C THR A 43 29.65 -9.35 -35.58
N THR A 44 28.50 -10.03 -35.57
CA THR A 44 28.13 -11.47 -35.36
C THR A 44 28.67 -12.23 -34.19
N ASN A 45 27.77 -12.89 -33.45
CA ASN A 45 27.69 -14.36 -33.44
C ASN A 45 26.35 -14.87 -32.89
N GLY A 46 25.75 -15.81 -33.59
CA GLY A 46 24.48 -16.47 -33.27
C GLY A 46 24.68 -17.69 -32.36
N ALA A 47 23.60 -18.05 -31.70
CA ALA A 47 23.36 -19.40 -31.22
C ALA A 47 21.87 -19.70 -31.25
N THR A 48 21.51 -20.65 -32.08
CA THR A 48 20.22 -21.32 -32.17
C THR A 48 20.08 -22.34 -31.05
N VAL A 49 18.93 -22.43 -30.37
CA VAL A 49 18.49 -23.65 -29.67
C VAL A 49 16.96 -23.76 -29.77
N ASP A 50 16.59 -24.77 -30.26
CA ASP A 50 15.60 -25.81 -30.52
C ASP A 50 14.22 -25.68 -29.83
N VAL A 51 13.22 -26.06 -30.65
CA VAL A 51 11.79 -26.13 -30.34
C VAL A 51 11.47 -27.50 -29.77
N GLY A 52 10.89 -27.53 -28.60
CA GLY A 52 10.30 -28.75 -28.01
C GLY A 52 8.80 -28.59 -27.82
N THR A 53 8.03 -29.29 -28.65
CA THR A 53 6.57 -29.48 -28.57
C THR A 53 6.20 -30.44 -27.44
N GLY A 54 5.20 -30.08 -26.62
CA GLY A 54 4.61 -30.97 -25.62
C GLY A 54 3.15 -30.61 -25.34
N THR A 55 2.30 -31.53 -25.58
CA THR A 55 0.85 -31.61 -25.71
C THR A 55 0.04 -31.38 -24.43
N ALA A 56 -1.22 -31.01 -24.68
CA ALA A 56 -2.40 -30.72 -23.88
C ALA A 56 -2.73 -31.66 -22.70
N GLY A 57 -3.40 -31.09 -21.69
CA GLY A 57 -4.12 -31.80 -20.62
C GLY A 57 -5.12 -30.92 -19.88
N THR A 58 -6.37 -30.99 -20.25
CA THR A 58 -7.69 -30.91 -19.59
C THR A 58 -7.92 -30.03 -18.35
N SER A 59 -8.84 -29.06 -18.55
CA SER A 59 -10.00 -28.60 -17.77
C SER A 59 -10.00 -28.70 -16.24
N GLY A 60 -10.07 -27.54 -15.62
CA GLY A 60 -10.59 -27.32 -14.26
C GLY A 60 -11.27 -25.95 -14.20
N THR A 61 -12.58 -25.98 -13.99
CA THR A 61 -13.45 -24.81 -13.79
C THR A 61 -13.05 -24.06 -12.53
N THR A 62 -12.63 -22.81 -12.64
CA THR A 62 -12.48 -21.90 -11.51
C THR A 62 -13.35 -20.69 -11.70
N SER A 63 -14.18 -20.40 -10.69
CA SER A 63 -15.01 -19.22 -10.56
C SER A 63 -14.20 -17.92 -10.62
N PRO A 64 -14.77 -16.82 -11.14
CA PRO A 64 -14.07 -15.56 -11.24
C PRO A 64 -14.00 -14.88 -9.86
N THR A 65 -12.94 -15.10 -9.13
CA THR A 65 -12.62 -14.34 -7.93
C THR A 65 -11.31 -13.62 -8.14
N SER A 66 -11.35 -12.28 -7.94
CA SER A 66 -10.14 -11.51 -7.61
C SER A 66 -9.28 -10.97 -8.74
N SER A 67 -9.85 -10.44 -9.81
CA SER A 67 -9.06 -9.62 -10.75
C SER A 67 -8.78 -8.18 -10.28
N HIS A 68 -9.45 -7.71 -9.22
CA HIS A 68 -9.27 -6.34 -8.72
C HIS A 68 -8.11 -6.18 -7.74
N VAL A 69 -7.77 -7.23 -6.99
CA VAL A 69 -6.64 -7.19 -6.02
C VAL A 69 -5.28 -7.24 -6.74
N ALA A 70 -5.19 -7.94 -7.87
CA ALA A 70 -3.96 -7.99 -8.67
C ALA A 70 -3.58 -6.64 -9.30
N ALA A 71 -4.56 -5.78 -9.58
CA ALA A 71 -4.32 -4.45 -10.15
C ALA A 71 -3.69 -3.46 -9.15
N ILE A 72 -3.76 -3.74 -7.85
CA ILE A 72 -3.13 -2.92 -6.81
C ILE A 72 -1.64 -3.22 -6.67
N ARG A 73 -1.22 -4.41 -7.06
CA ARG A 73 0.19 -4.82 -7.10
C ARG A 73 0.67 -4.69 -8.54
N GLY A 74 1.34 -3.59 -8.85
CA GLY A 74 1.88 -3.32 -10.16
C GLY A 74 2.62 -4.54 -10.73
N GLU A 75 2.05 -5.15 -11.76
CA GLU A 75 2.71 -6.20 -12.51
C GLU A 75 3.94 -5.62 -13.19
N SER A 76 5.11 -5.94 -12.66
CA SER A 76 6.30 -6.16 -13.49
C SER A 76 7.40 -6.76 -12.62
N GLY A 77 7.59 -8.02 -12.77
CA GLY A 77 8.69 -8.74 -12.15
C GLY A 77 8.22 -10.06 -11.59
N GLY A 78 8.54 -11.11 -12.32
CA GLY A 78 8.17 -12.48 -11.99
C GLY A 78 8.36 -12.79 -10.52
N VAL A 79 7.35 -13.40 -9.96
CA VAL A 79 7.39 -14.03 -8.66
C VAL A 79 8.54 -15.01 -8.65
N LYS A 80 9.70 -14.61 -8.15
CA LYS A 80 10.71 -15.55 -7.71
C LYS A 80 10.18 -16.16 -6.44
N THR A 81 9.68 -17.38 -6.52
CA THR A 81 9.48 -18.23 -5.35
C THR A 81 10.79 -18.22 -4.57
N LEU A 82 10.83 -17.52 -3.46
CA LEU A 82 11.94 -17.56 -2.52
C LEU A 82 11.96 -18.97 -1.94
N SER A 83 12.83 -19.82 -2.46
CA SER A 83 13.14 -21.10 -1.84
C SER A 83 13.82 -20.82 -0.51
N HIS A 84 13.10 -20.98 0.58
CA HIS A 84 13.59 -20.85 1.93
C HIS A 84 14.53 -22.02 2.25
N GLY A 85 15.78 -21.84 1.90
CA GLY A 85 16.87 -22.73 2.30
C GLY A 85 17.74 -22.10 3.38
N ARG A 86 17.18 -21.88 4.55
CA ARG A 86 17.91 -21.94 5.83
C ARG A 86 16.90 -21.93 6.98
N ALA A 87 16.91 -22.97 7.78
CA ALA A 87 16.16 -23.03 9.02
C ALA A 87 16.59 -21.86 9.92
N ALA A 88 15.69 -20.89 10.09
CA ALA A 88 15.80 -19.94 11.18
C ALA A 88 15.72 -20.74 12.49
N SER A 89 16.67 -20.51 13.39
CA SER A 89 16.61 -21.04 14.75
C SER A 89 15.23 -20.68 15.34
N ALA A 90 14.57 -21.69 15.93
CA ALA A 90 13.27 -21.54 16.55
C ALA A 90 13.27 -20.32 17.49
N PRO A 91 12.26 -19.44 17.42
CA PRO A 91 12.11 -18.36 18.38
C PRO A 91 11.93 -18.93 19.79
N PRO A 92 12.41 -18.24 20.83
CA PRO A 92 12.20 -18.66 22.22
C PRO A 92 10.69 -18.82 22.47
N ALA A 93 10.32 -19.84 23.23
CA ALA A 93 8.95 -20.16 23.58
C ALA A 93 8.20 -18.92 24.06
N ALA A 94 7.05 -18.65 23.43
CA ALA A 94 6.19 -17.54 23.81
C ALA A 94 5.75 -17.71 25.29
N THR A 95 6.15 -16.77 26.13
CA THR A 95 5.55 -16.60 27.44
C THR A 95 4.08 -16.25 27.26
N THR A 96 3.19 -17.04 27.84
CA THR A 96 1.75 -16.75 27.87
C THR A 96 1.53 -15.40 28.53
N VAL A 97 1.27 -14.38 27.74
CA VAL A 97 0.93 -13.04 28.23
C VAL A 97 -0.54 -13.10 28.65
N VAL A 98 -0.79 -13.10 29.96
CA VAL A 98 -2.12 -12.84 30.52
C VAL A 98 -2.45 -11.38 30.20
N PRO A 99 -3.57 -11.07 29.54
CA PRO A 99 -3.91 -9.68 29.24
C PRO A 99 -4.03 -8.88 30.54
N PRO A 100 -3.40 -7.71 30.64
CA PRO A 100 -3.60 -6.83 31.80
C PRO A 100 -5.04 -6.35 31.81
N SER A 101 -5.67 -6.33 32.97
CA SER A 101 -7.09 -6.10 33.19
C SER A 101 -7.58 -4.67 32.94
N THR A 102 -6.71 -3.75 32.51
CA THR A 102 -7.05 -2.38 32.05
C THR A 102 -5.93 -1.86 31.13
N THR A 103 -6.00 -2.16 29.84
CA THR A 103 -5.06 -1.59 28.87
C THR A 103 -5.71 -0.39 28.19
N THR A 104 -5.07 0.77 28.29
CA THR A 104 -5.44 1.94 27.50
C THR A 104 -5.22 1.59 26.01
N PRO A 105 -6.23 1.78 25.15
CA PRO A 105 -6.06 1.55 23.72
C PRO A 105 -4.92 2.42 23.15
N LEU A 106 -4.25 1.95 22.07
CA LEU A 106 -3.25 2.75 21.38
C LEU A 106 -3.85 4.08 20.88
N ALA A 107 -3.01 5.11 20.74
CA ALA A 107 -3.46 6.45 20.39
C ALA A 107 -4.21 6.49 19.03
N PHE A 108 -3.69 5.77 18.04
CA PHE A 108 -4.23 5.75 16.67
C PHE A 108 -4.78 4.36 16.35
N ARG A 109 -6.07 4.29 16.06
CA ARG A 109 -6.79 3.04 15.79
C ARG A 109 -7.77 3.26 14.65
N GLY A 110 -7.73 2.40 13.63
CA GLY A 110 -8.61 2.64 12.50
C GLY A 110 -8.47 1.67 11.34
N VAL A 111 -8.67 2.19 10.15
CA VAL A 111 -8.75 1.40 8.92
C VAL A 111 -8.11 2.16 7.75
N ASN A 112 -7.56 1.39 6.81
CA ASN A 112 -7.18 1.88 5.49
C ASN A 112 -8.47 2.08 4.67
N LEU A 113 -8.74 3.31 4.26
CA LEU A 113 -9.83 3.63 3.34
C LEU A 113 -9.24 3.74 1.93
N ALA A 114 -9.26 2.61 1.24
CA ALA A 114 -8.65 2.43 -0.06
C ALA A 114 -9.64 2.70 -1.21
N GLY A 115 -9.14 3.06 -2.37
CA GLY A 115 -9.95 3.27 -3.57
C GLY A 115 -9.42 4.37 -4.49
N GLY A 116 -8.87 5.45 -3.96
CA GLY A 116 -8.27 6.53 -4.75
C GLY A 116 -7.04 6.10 -5.56
N GLU A 117 -6.34 5.09 -5.08
CA GLU A 117 -5.16 4.47 -5.70
C GLU A 117 -5.49 3.36 -6.70
N PHE A 118 -6.73 2.86 -6.74
CA PHE A 118 -7.10 1.69 -7.54
C PHE A 118 -7.00 1.94 -9.05
N GLY A 119 -6.87 0.83 -9.80
CA GLY A 119 -6.77 0.83 -11.25
C GLY A 119 -5.45 1.38 -11.80
N SER A 120 -5.10 0.96 -13.02
CA SER A 120 -3.83 1.32 -13.68
C SER A 120 -3.97 2.51 -14.65
N ALA A 121 -5.20 2.95 -14.97
CA ALA A 121 -5.42 4.05 -15.90
C ALA A 121 -4.92 5.39 -15.34
N ILE A 122 -4.14 6.13 -16.16
CA ILE A 122 -3.64 7.48 -15.86
C ILE A 122 -4.11 8.41 -16.97
N PRO A 123 -4.90 9.44 -16.68
CA PRO A 123 -5.35 9.90 -15.36
C PRO A 123 -6.42 9.03 -14.69
N GLY A 124 -7.08 8.13 -15.44
CA GLY A 124 -8.24 7.38 -14.97
C GLY A 124 -9.50 8.23 -14.81
N THR A 125 -10.64 7.58 -14.59
CA THR A 125 -11.95 8.20 -14.40
C THR A 125 -12.46 7.85 -13.01
N ASP A 126 -12.81 8.86 -12.21
CA ASP A 126 -13.42 8.68 -10.90
C ASP A 126 -14.78 7.95 -11.02
N GLY A 127 -15.02 7.01 -10.12
CA GLY A 127 -16.21 6.15 -10.14
C GLY A 127 -16.16 5.00 -11.17
N VAL A 128 -15.07 4.89 -11.97
CA VAL A 128 -14.86 3.84 -12.98
C VAL A 128 -13.54 3.11 -12.77
N ASP A 129 -12.41 3.82 -12.85
CA ASP A 129 -11.07 3.27 -12.69
C ASP A 129 -10.62 3.28 -11.23
N TYR A 130 -11.06 4.28 -10.49
CA TYR A 130 -10.82 4.45 -9.05
C TYR A 130 -12.02 5.15 -8.42
N GLN A 131 -12.12 5.10 -7.11
CA GLN A 131 -13.10 5.90 -6.37
C GLN A 131 -12.57 6.19 -4.97
N PHE A 132 -12.49 7.47 -4.64
CA PHE A 132 -12.17 7.85 -3.27
C PHE A 132 -13.27 7.40 -2.30
N PRO A 133 -12.93 7.07 -1.04
CA PRO A 133 -13.90 6.93 0.02
C PRO A 133 -14.66 8.26 0.21
N ASN A 134 -15.80 8.19 0.86
CA ASN A 134 -16.65 9.36 1.10
C ASN A 134 -16.82 9.65 2.60
N ALA A 135 -17.43 10.78 2.92
CA ALA A 135 -17.66 11.20 4.30
C ALA A 135 -18.47 10.18 5.13
N GLY A 136 -19.42 9.47 4.50
CA GLY A 136 -20.25 8.47 5.18
C GLY A 136 -19.45 7.26 5.66
N GLU A 137 -18.40 6.85 4.92
CA GLU A 137 -17.50 5.77 5.36
C GLU A 137 -16.69 6.21 6.59
N ILE A 138 -16.18 7.43 6.61
CA ILE A 138 -15.53 7.98 7.81
C ILE A 138 -16.51 8.00 8.99
N ASP A 139 -17.74 8.52 8.79
CA ASP A 139 -18.76 8.58 9.85
C ASP A 139 -19.13 7.18 10.39
N TYR A 140 -19.22 6.19 9.49
CA TYR A 140 -19.48 4.81 9.89
C TYR A 140 -18.38 4.29 10.83
N PHE A 141 -17.10 4.39 10.44
CA PHE A 141 -16.01 3.86 11.25
C PHE A 141 -15.76 4.69 12.53
N VAL A 142 -16.00 6.00 12.50
CA VAL A 142 -16.01 6.83 13.71
C VAL A 142 -17.09 6.34 14.69
N SER A 143 -18.28 5.96 14.21
CA SER A 143 -19.34 5.38 15.05
C SER A 143 -18.96 4.06 15.71
N LYS A 144 -17.96 3.35 15.16
CA LYS A 144 -17.39 2.12 15.73
C LYS A 144 -16.26 2.36 16.73
N GLY A 145 -15.80 3.60 16.90
CA GLY A 145 -14.70 3.98 17.80
C GLY A 145 -13.34 4.13 17.12
N MET A 146 -13.28 4.06 15.80
CA MET A 146 -12.06 4.34 15.04
C MET A 146 -11.79 5.84 14.99
N ASN A 147 -10.52 6.23 15.09
CA ASN A 147 -10.10 7.63 15.15
C ASN A 147 -9.01 7.99 14.14
N THR A 148 -8.63 7.07 13.24
CA THR A 148 -7.53 7.27 12.29
C THR A 148 -7.82 6.54 10.98
N PHE A 149 -7.67 7.25 9.86
CA PHE A 149 -7.95 6.75 8.52
C PHE A 149 -6.76 6.98 7.61
N ARG A 150 -6.22 5.93 6.99
CA ARG A 150 -5.17 6.04 5.99
C ARG A 150 -5.82 6.06 4.61
N ILE A 151 -5.62 7.17 3.89
CA ILE A 151 -6.21 7.42 2.58
C ILE A 151 -5.16 7.19 1.51
N GLY A 152 -5.35 6.12 0.75
CA GLY A 152 -4.53 5.81 -0.42
C GLY A 152 -4.86 6.73 -1.60
N PHE A 153 -3.82 7.13 -2.33
CA PHE A 153 -3.95 7.84 -3.60
C PHE A 153 -2.79 7.49 -4.53
N LEU A 154 -3.01 7.65 -5.84
CA LEU A 154 -1.97 7.42 -6.83
C LEU A 154 -1.22 8.70 -7.14
N TRP A 155 0.11 8.70 -7.00
CA TRP A 155 0.95 9.88 -7.20
C TRP A 155 0.81 10.45 -8.61
N GLU A 156 0.80 9.59 -9.64
CA GLU A 156 0.68 9.98 -11.05
C GLU A 156 -0.65 10.66 -11.37
N ARG A 157 -1.73 10.33 -10.65
CA ARG A 157 -3.02 11.02 -10.79
C ARG A 157 -3.02 12.37 -10.09
N LEU A 158 -2.36 12.44 -8.94
CA LEU A 158 -2.23 13.68 -8.19
C LEU A 158 -1.28 14.67 -8.88
N GLN A 159 -0.11 14.19 -9.32
CA GLN A 159 0.95 14.98 -9.94
C GLN A 159 1.45 14.29 -11.22
N PRO A 160 0.78 14.48 -12.37
CA PRO A 160 1.11 13.75 -13.61
C PRO A 160 2.47 14.08 -14.20
N THR A 161 3.02 15.22 -13.87
CA THR A 161 4.35 15.66 -14.32
C THR A 161 5.23 15.94 -13.12
N ALA A 162 6.44 15.40 -13.12
CA ALA A 162 7.43 15.69 -12.08
C ALA A 162 7.60 17.21 -11.91
N TYR A 163 7.61 17.68 -10.67
CA TYR A 163 7.61 19.10 -10.28
C TYR A 163 6.37 19.90 -10.71
N GLY A 164 5.43 19.30 -11.43
CA GLY A 164 4.19 19.94 -11.89
C GLY A 164 3.22 20.25 -10.74
N SER A 165 2.17 21.01 -11.06
CA SER A 165 1.07 21.27 -10.14
C SER A 165 0.22 20.02 -9.92
N PHE A 166 -0.44 19.95 -8.78
CA PHE A 166 -1.46 18.93 -8.53
C PHE A 166 -2.68 19.11 -9.43
N VAL A 167 -3.30 18.01 -9.82
CA VAL A 167 -4.58 17.99 -10.52
C VAL A 167 -5.66 18.42 -9.54
N ASN A 168 -6.28 19.59 -9.79
CA ASN A 168 -7.22 20.20 -8.86
C ASN A 168 -8.39 19.27 -8.47
N ALA A 169 -8.99 18.58 -9.44
CA ALA A 169 -10.10 17.68 -9.16
C ALA A 169 -9.71 16.51 -8.26
N TYR A 170 -8.50 15.97 -8.45
CA TYR A 170 -8.00 14.85 -7.66
C TYR A 170 -7.60 15.27 -6.24
N VAL A 171 -6.86 16.37 -6.09
CA VAL A 171 -6.48 16.87 -4.77
C VAL A 171 -7.68 17.36 -3.94
N ALA A 172 -8.73 17.85 -4.59
CA ALA A 172 -9.95 18.28 -3.92
C ALA A 172 -10.67 17.13 -3.19
N GLN A 173 -10.53 15.88 -3.68
CA GLN A 173 -11.04 14.70 -2.98
C GLN A 173 -10.30 14.49 -1.65
N LEU A 174 -8.96 14.59 -1.66
CA LEU A 174 -8.17 14.53 -0.42
C LEU A 174 -8.53 15.65 0.54
N ASP A 175 -8.70 16.89 0.05
CA ASP A 175 -9.11 18.04 0.87
C ASP A 175 -10.45 17.80 1.55
N ALA A 176 -11.43 17.27 0.81
CA ALA A 176 -12.77 17.01 1.34
C ALA A 176 -12.73 15.96 2.46
N LEU A 177 -11.99 14.86 2.27
CA LEU A 177 -11.82 13.82 3.27
C LEU A 177 -11.09 14.32 4.52
N VAL A 178 -10.01 15.09 4.33
CA VAL A 178 -9.25 15.70 5.43
C VAL A 178 -10.13 16.68 6.21
N ALA A 179 -10.88 17.56 5.52
CA ALA A 179 -11.76 18.52 6.16
C ALA A 179 -12.86 17.82 6.96
N HIS A 180 -13.47 16.75 6.38
CA HIS A 180 -14.50 15.99 7.07
C HIS A 180 -13.95 15.30 8.32
N ALA A 181 -12.86 14.55 8.21
CA ALA A 181 -12.22 13.86 9.34
C ALA A 181 -11.83 14.87 10.45
N THR A 182 -11.23 16.00 10.08
CA THR A 182 -10.88 17.07 11.03
C THR A 182 -12.10 17.60 11.76
N SER A 183 -13.25 17.77 11.07
CA SER A 183 -14.51 18.21 11.69
C SER A 183 -15.05 17.22 12.74
N LYS A 184 -14.66 15.94 12.63
CA LYS A 184 -14.99 14.86 13.58
C LYS A 184 -13.91 14.68 14.67
N ASN A 185 -12.86 15.50 14.67
CA ASN A 185 -11.72 15.37 15.59
C ASN A 185 -11.01 14.01 15.46
N VAL A 186 -10.87 13.49 14.24
CA VAL A 186 -10.17 12.25 13.93
C VAL A 186 -9.04 12.50 12.91
N ASN A 187 -8.11 11.54 12.80
CA ASN A 187 -6.86 11.72 12.08
C ASN A 187 -6.94 11.13 10.66
N VAL A 188 -6.21 11.76 9.74
CA VAL A 188 -5.98 11.28 8.38
C VAL A 188 -4.49 11.06 8.15
N ILE A 189 -4.15 9.90 7.62
CA ILE A 189 -2.82 9.58 7.12
C ILE A 189 -2.88 9.64 5.60
N LEU A 190 -2.16 10.58 5.00
CA LEU A 190 -2.03 10.70 3.55
C LEU A 190 -0.96 9.74 3.05
N ASN A 191 -1.32 8.84 2.13
CA ASN A 191 -0.45 7.78 1.64
C ASN A 191 -0.41 7.71 0.11
N PRO A 192 0.69 8.10 -0.55
CA PRO A 192 0.94 7.72 -1.95
C PRO A 192 1.11 6.21 -2.04
N HIS A 193 0.16 5.50 -2.65
CA HIS A 193 0.15 4.03 -2.70
C HIS A 193 0.95 3.49 -3.88
N ASN A 194 2.20 3.96 -4.01
CA ASN A 194 3.02 3.82 -5.21
C ASN A 194 4.23 2.90 -5.07
N PHE A 195 4.41 2.18 -3.95
CA PHE A 195 5.51 1.22 -3.76
C PHE A 195 6.91 1.83 -4.02
N ALA A 196 7.09 3.11 -3.64
CA ALA A 196 8.27 3.92 -3.94
C ALA A 196 8.62 4.01 -5.45
N ARG A 197 7.57 4.13 -6.29
CA ARG A 197 7.71 4.29 -7.75
C ARG A 197 6.91 5.49 -8.23
N TYR A 198 7.36 6.01 -9.37
CA TYR A 198 6.63 7.01 -10.14
C TYR A 198 6.73 6.63 -11.61
N TYR A 199 5.59 6.41 -12.26
CA TYR A 199 5.52 5.79 -13.61
C TYR A 199 6.38 4.53 -13.73
N GLY A 200 6.31 3.65 -12.72
CA GLY A 200 7.03 2.38 -12.68
C GLY A 200 8.53 2.47 -12.32
N ASN A 201 9.14 3.65 -12.33
CA ASN A 201 10.55 3.84 -12.00
C ASN A 201 10.73 4.08 -10.50
N THR A 202 11.71 3.42 -9.89
CA THR A 202 11.99 3.54 -8.45
C THR A 202 12.49 4.93 -8.07
N VAL A 203 11.99 5.45 -6.96
CA VAL A 203 12.48 6.70 -6.37
C VAL A 203 13.95 6.55 -5.97
N GLY A 204 14.74 7.57 -6.19
CA GLY A 204 16.19 7.56 -5.99
C GLY A 204 16.98 7.03 -7.19
N SER A 205 16.31 6.64 -8.28
CA SER A 205 16.96 6.33 -9.56
C SER A 205 17.27 7.59 -10.37
N THR A 206 17.98 7.42 -11.50
CA THR A 206 18.21 8.52 -12.45
C THR A 206 16.93 9.02 -13.11
N GLN A 207 15.93 8.15 -13.30
CA GLN A 207 14.63 8.49 -13.88
C GLN A 207 13.73 9.23 -12.88
N VAL A 208 13.82 8.89 -11.59
CA VAL A 208 13.05 9.53 -10.51
C VAL A 208 14.01 9.91 -9.38
N PRO A 209 14.81 10.97 -9.55
CA PRO A 209 15.68 11.45 -8.49
C PRO A 209 14.93 11.77 -7.19
N ASN A 210 15.61 11.67 -6.05
CA ASN A 210 15.03 12.00 -4.74
C ASN A 210 14.33 13.35 -4.70
N ALA A 211 14.80 14.33 -5.50
CA ALA A 211 14.21 15.66 -5.58
C ALA A 211 12.78 15.66 -6.15
N VAL A 212 12.41 14.71 -7.02
CA VAL A 212 11.02 14.55 -7.52
C VAL A 212 10.10 14.11 -6.40
N PHE A 213 10.53 13.17 -5.57
CA PHE A 213 9.77 12.71 -4.41
C PHE A 213 9.69 13.77 -3.31
N ALA A 214 10.77 14.51 -3.10
CA ALA A 214 10.83 15.65 -2.20
C ALA A 214 9.86 16.77 -2.61
N ASP A 215 9.71 17.03 -3.92
CA ASP A 215 8.76 18.02 -4.45
C ASP A 215 7.30 17.65 -4.17
N LEU A 216 6.91 16.38 -4.37
CA LEU A 216 5.59 15.88 -3.98
C LEU A 216 5.29 16.22 -2.51
N TRP A 217 6.23 15.86 -1.62
CA TRP A 217 6.05 16.04 -0.18
C TRP A 217 6.12 17.51 0.25
N SER A 218 6.94 18.34 -0.40
CA SER A 218 6.96 19.78 -0.16
C SER A 218 5.58 20.42 -0.43
N LYS A 219 4.93 20.01 -1.54
CA LYS A 219 3.60 20.51 -1.92
C LYS A 219 2.49 20.02 -0.98
N LEU A 220 2.48 18.71 -0.65
CA LEU A 220 1.52 18.14 0.31
C LEU A 220 1.70 18.76 1.69
N ALA A 221 2.95 18.89 2.16
CA ALA A 221 3.26 19.54 3.44
C ALA A 221 2.80 20.99 3.46
N THR A 222 3.07 21.77 2.40
CA THR A 222 2.61 23.16 2.29
C THR A 222 1.08 23.27 2.40
N ARG A 223 0.35 22.31 1.80
CA ARG A 223 -1.11 22.27 1.81
C ARG A 223 -1.70 21.94 3.17
N PHE A 224 -1.11 20.98 3.90
CA PHE A 224 -1.73 20.40 5.09
C PHE A 224 -1.01 20.73 6.42
N LYS A 225 0.09 21.49 6.41
CA LYS A 225 0.89 21.81 7.62
C LYS A 225 0.13 22.49 8.75
N GLY A 226 -0.97 23.16 8.45
CA GLY A 226 -1.80 23.83 9.45
C GLY A 226 -2.78 22.91 10.16
N ASN A 227 -2.86 21.62 9.77
CA ASN A 227 -3.81 20.68 10.31
C ASN A 227 -3.09 19.59 11.12
N SER A 228 -3.23 19.65 12.46
CA SER A 228 -2.60 18.68 13.37
C SER A 228 -3.20 17.28 13.31
N HIS A 229 -4.37 17.10 12.67
CA HIS A 229 -4.98 15.80 12.43
C HIS A 229 -4.44 15.10 11.17
N VAL A 230 -3.55 15.73 10.40
CA VAL A 230 -2.93 15.13 9.21
C VAL A 230 -1.55 14.58 9.56
N MET A 231 -1.31 13.33 9.19
CA MET A 231 0.00 12.67 9.22
C MET A 231 0.45 12.33 7.80
N PHE A 232 1.76 12.33 7.57
CA PHE A 232 2.35 12.08 6.25
C PHE A 232 3.01 10.70 6.24
N ASN A 233 2.40 9.74 5.59
CA ASN A 233 2.99 8.43 5.35
C ASN A 233 3.71 8.46 4.01
N LEU A 234 5.04 8.40 4.03
CA LEU A 234 5.87 8.79 2.89
C LEU A 234 5.52 8.03 1.60
N VAL A 235 5.27 6.73 1.67
CA VAL A 235 4.78 5.93 0.54
C VAL A 235 4.33 4.55 1.02
N ASN A 236 3.45 3.89 0.28
CA ASN A 236 3.16 2.49 0.53
C ASN A 236 4.33 1.58 0.14
N GLU A 237 4.72 0.67 1.00
CA GLU A 237 5.50 -0.55 0.76
C GLU A 237 6.69 -0.42 -0.23
N PRO A 238 7.73 0.36 0.05
CA PRO A 238 8.95 0.33 -0.74
C PRO A 238 9.47 -1.09 -0.89
N ASN A 239 9.85 -1.47 -2.12
CA ASN A 239 10.35 -2.82 -2.39
C ASN A 239 11.22 -2.85 -3.65
N SER A 240 11.96 -3.96 -3.84
CA SER A 240 12.78 -4.24 -5.02
C SER A 240 13.75 -3.11 -5.37
N MET A 241 14.35 -2.50 -4.35
CA MET A 241 15.38 -1.48 -4.44
C MET A 241 16.37 -1.66 -3.30
N PRO A 242 17.61 -1.15 -3.38
CA PRO A 242 18.51 -1.12 -2.22
C PRO A 242 17.89 -0.32 -1.06
N THR A 243 18.04 -0.82 0.17
CA THR A 243 17.44 -0.16 1.34
C THR A 243 18.04 1.24 1.57
N GLU A 244 19.32 1.42 1.25
CA GLU A 244 19.98 2.72 1.32
C GLU A 244 19.41 3.73 0.31
N GLN A 245 18.99 3.28 -0.87
CA GLN A 245 18.32 4.13 -1.87
C GLN A 245 16.99 4.65 -1.29
N TRP A 246 16.21 3.77 -0.65
CA TRP A 246 14.97 4.17 0.00
C TRP A 246 15.21 5.15 1.16
N VAL A 247 16.19 4.88 2.02
CA VAL A 247 16.57 5.79 3.12
C VAL A 247 16.97 7.17 2.60
N GLY A 248 17.73 7.24 1.51
CA GLY A 248 18.09 8.49 0.85
C GLY A 248 16.86 9.27 0.35
N ALA A 249 15.91 8.58 -0.26
CA ALA A 249 14.65 9.17 -0.74
C ALA A 249 13.76 9.66 0.42
N ALA A 250 13.64 8.85 1.48
CA ALA A 250 12.87 9.20 2.67
C ALA A 250 13.45 10.44 3.37
N ASN A 251 14.76 10.51 3.55
CA ASN A 251 15.42 11.69 4.13
C ASN A 251 15.23 12.95 3.29
N ALA A 252 15.25 12.85 1.96
CA ALA A 252 14.96 13.98 1.08
C ALA A 252 13.52 14.49 1.23
N ALA A 253 12.55 13.57 1.34
CA ALA A 253 11.15 13.91 1.60
C ALA A 253 10.95 14.56 2.97
N ILE A 254 11.56 13.99 4.03
CA ILE A 254 11.52 14.55 5.39
C ILE A 254 12.08 15.97 5.40
N ALA A 255 13.24 16.17 4.79
CA ALA A 255 13.87 17.51 4.70
C ALA A 255 12.94 18.51 3.99
N ALA A 256 12.28 18.12 2.90
CA ALA A 256 11.34 18.97 2.16
C ALA A 256 10.08 19.30 2.99
N ILE A 257 9.54 18.32 3.74
CA ILE A 257 8.41 18.54 4.65
C ILE A 257 8.79 19.57 5.73
N ARG A 258 9.96 19.42 6.33
CA ARG A 258 10.42 20.34 7.38
C ARG A 258 10.77 21.72 6.85
N ALA A 259 11.33 21.81 5.62
CA ALA A 259 11.56 23.09 4.93
C ALA A 259 10.25 23.83 4.61
N ALA A 260 9.14 23.11 4.40
CA ALA A 260 7.80 23.71 4.27
C ALA A 260 7.23 24.21 5.62
N ASN A 261 7.96 24.08 6.73
CA ASN A 261 7.52 24.38 8.10
C ASN A 261 6.29 23.55 8.53
N ALA A 262 6.22 22.29 8.13
CA ALA A 262 5.17 21.35 8.54
C ALA A 262 5.62 20.56 9.78
N PRO A 263 4.96 20.73 10.95
CA PRO A 263 5.30 20.01 12.17
C PRO A 263 4.68 18.60 12.23
N ASN A 264 3.84 18.25 11.25
CA ASN A 264 3.08 17.01 11.20
C ASN A 264 3.95 15.77 11.46
N THR A 265 3.38 14.75 12.07
CA THR A 265 4.02 13.44 12.22
C THR A 265 4.29 12.83 10.85
N ILE A 266 5.49 12.31 10.66
CA ILE A 266 5.90 11.62 9.44
C ILE A 266 5.99 10.12 9.76
N ILE A 267 5.29 9.31 8.96
CA ILE A 267 5.29 7.86 9.06
C ILE A 267 6.19 7.33 7.96
N VAL A 268 7.24 6.60 8.34
CA VAL A 268 8.28 6.13 7.42
C VAL A 268 8.25 4.61 7.35
N PRO A 269 7.81 4.04 6.22
CA PRO A 269 7.86 2.59 6.00
C PRO A 269 9.30 2.11 5.79
N GLY A 270 9.55 0.85 6.13
CA GLY A 270 10.77 0.15 5.71
C GLY A 270 10.74 -0.24 4.24
N ASN A 271 11.85 -0.79 3.74
CA ASN A 271 11.91 -1.51 2.46
C ASN A 271 11.38 -2.94 2.61
N ALA A 272 11.40 -3.75 1.55
CA ALA A 272 10.89 -5.13 1.53
C ALA A 272 9.41 -5.21 1.97
N TRP A 273 8.55 -4.40 1.31
CA TRP A 273 7.11 -4.25 1.61
C TRP A 273 6.84 -3.87 3.07
N THR A 274 7.80 -3.20 3.72
CA THR A 274 7.74 -2.78 5.12
C THR A 274 7.31 -3.88 6.11
N GLY A 275 7.59 -5.16 5.77
CA GLY A 275 7.18 -6.30 6.58
C GLY A 275 7.83 -6.31 7.97
N ALA A 276 7.04 -6.47 9.04
CA ALA A 276 7.59 -6.64 10.37
C ALA A 276 8.45 -7.90 10.48
N PHE A 277 7.98 -9.00 9.87
CA PHE A 277 8.71 -10.28 9.84
C PHE A 277 10.04 -10.21 9.08
N SER A 278 10.14 -9.31 8.09
CA SER A 278 11.33 -9.12 7.25
C SER A 278 12.20 -7.94 7.68
N TRP A 279 11.96 -7.34 8.85
CA TRP A 279 12.68 -6.15 9.32
C TRP A 279 14.20 -6.32 9.39
N TYR A 280 14.66 -7.54 9.66
CA TYR A 280 16.07 -7.92 9.73
C TYR A 280 16.58 -8.64 8.46
N ALA A 281 15.73 -8.82 7.46
CA ALA A 281 16.11 -9.48 6.20
C ALA A 281 17.07 -8.59 5.38
N THR A 282 17.94 -9.24 4.61
CA THR A 282 18.99 -8.58 3.81
C THR A 282 18.81 -8.81 2.29
N ASP A 283 17.60 -9.18 1.87
CA ASP A 283 17.29 -9.49 0.47
C ASP A 283 17.53 -8.32 -0.49
N TYR A 284 17.48 -7.09 0.04
CA TYR A 284 17.70 -5.85 -0.71
C TYR A 284 18.91 -5.05 -0.21
N GLY A 285 19.97 -5.75 0.23
CA GLY A 285 21.18 -5.14 0.77
C GLY A 285 21.14 -5.04 2.30
N THR A 286 21.40 -3.87 2.86
CA THR A 286 21.34 -3.66 4.30
C THR A 286 19.91 -3.83 4.81
N SER A 287 19.73 -4.54 5.94
CA SER A 287 18.41 -4.74 6.53
C SER A 287 17.77 -3.41 6.98
N ASN A 288 16.44 -3.39 7.08
CA ASN A 288 15.73 -2.25 7.67
C ASN A 288 16.25 -1.95 9.08
N ALA A 289 16.52 -2.99 9.89
CA ALA A 289 17.00 -2.83 11.26
C ALA A 289 18.31 -2.01 11.37
N VAL A 290 19.12 -2.00 10.33
CA VAL A 290 20.37 -1.22 10.27
C VAL A 290 20.17 0.08 9.50
N ALA A 291 19.64 0.01 8.30
CA ALA A 291 19.55 1.16 7.39
C ALA A 291 18.60 2.26 7.92
N MET A 292 17.45 1.87 8.53
CA MET A 292 16.47 2.83 9.03
C MET A 292 16.95 3.65 10.23
N LEU A 293 18.05 3.27 10.87
CA LEU A 293 18.71 4.11 11.89
C LEU A 293 19.29 5.41 11.31
N ASN A 294 19.50 5.47 9.99
CA ASN A 294 19.95 6.66 9.27
C ASN A 294 18.81 7.60 8.84
N ILE A 295 17.56 7.31 9.21
CA ILE A 295 16.46 8.27 9.04
C ILE A 295 16.69 9.42 10.02
N THR A 296 16.67 10.65 9.48
CA THR A 296 16.90 11.88 10.24
C THR A 296 15.73 12.83 10.11
N ASP A 297 15.23 13.31 11.23
CA ASP A 297 14.22 14.36 11.29
C ASP A 297 14.60 15.40 12.33
N PRO A 298 14.86 16.67 11.96
CA PRO A 298 15.22 17.71 12.91
C PRO A 298 14.11 18.02 13.91
N ALA A 299 12.85 17.69 13.60
CA ALA A 299 11.72 17.85 14.53
C ALA A 299 11.54 16.65 15.47
N ASN A 300 12.30 15.57 15.28
CA ASN A 300 12.18 14.30 16.04
C ASN A 300 10.73 13.80 16.13
N ASN A 301 9.97 13.91 15.04
CA ASN A 301 8.56 13.52 14.97
C ASN A 301 8.32 12.52 13.83
N VAL A 302 9.14 11.47 13.80
CA VAL A 302 9.04 10.32 12.89
C VAL A 302 8.56 9.09 13.66
N VAL A 303 7.67 8.34 13.01
CA VAL A 303 7.20 7.02 13.44
C VAL A 303 7.54 6.00 12.34
N PHE A 304 8.12 4.86 12.69
CA PHE A 304 8.47 3.80 11.74
C PHE A 304 7.27 2.89 11.48
N GLU A 305 6.99 2.61 10.23
CA GLU A 305 5.84 1.80 9.83
C GLU A 305 6.24 0.38 9.47
N VAL A 306 5.37 -0.56 9.86
CA VAL A 306 5.41 -1.93 9.36
C VAL A 306 4.01 -2.39 8.96
N HIS A 307 3.98 -3.31 7.98
CA HIS A 307 2.81 -4.10 7.63
C HIS A 307 3.02 -5.55 8.08
N GLN A 308 1.96 -6.21 8.53
CA GLN A 308 2.07 -7.60 8.94
C GLN A 308 0.80 -8.39 8.70
N TYR A 309 0.81 -9.25 7.69
CA TYR A 309 -0.25 -10.21 7.43
C TYR A 309 0.04 -11.56 8.08
N LEU A 310 -1.02 -12.38 8.26
CA LEU A 310 -1.02 -13.56 9.10
C LEU A 310 -1.00 -14.88 8.30
N ASP A 311 -1.12 -14.79 6.98
CA ASP A 311 -1.03 -15.90 6.03
C ASP A 311 0.40 -16.43 5.84
N GLY A 312 0.57 -17.53 5.12
CA GLY A 312 1.82 -18.28 5.03
C GLY A 312 3.01 -17.45 4.57
N ASN A 313 2.83 -16.68 3.50
CA ASN A 313 3.86 -15.81 2.91
C ASN A 313 3.85 -14.37 3.46
N ALA A 314 2.98 -14.06 4.41
CA ALA A 314 2.76 -12.72 4.97
C ALA A 314 2.37 -11.66 3.92
N ALA A 315 1.77 -12.07 2.81
CA ALA A 315 1.42 -11.19 1.71
C ALA A 315 -0.01 -10.62 1.78
N GLY A 316 -0.86 -11.15 2.67
CA GLY A 316 -2.26 -10.73 2.77
C GLY A 316 -3.11 -11.20 1.58
N GLU A 317 -2.80 -12.38 1.05
CA GLU A 317 -3.51 -12.98 -0.10
C GLU A 317 -4.42 -14.13 0.34
N GLY A 318 -4.06 -14.81 1.43
CA GLY A 318 -4.75 -15.97 1.94
C GLY A 318 -5.74 -15.65 3.06
N ALA A 319 -6.87 -16.36 3.06
CA ALA A 319 -7.86 -16.26 4.15
C ALA A 319 -7.39 -16.99 5.43
N ASP A 320 -6.41 -17.89 5.34
CA ASP A 320 -5.95 -18.73 6.44
C ASP A 320 -4.71 -18.15 7.12
N CYS A 321 -4.69 -18.21 8.43
CA CYS A 321 -3.55 -17.81 9.25
C CYS A 321 -2.66 -19.01 9.58
N VAL A 322 -1.34 -18.79 9.68
CA VAL A 322 -0.34 -19.85 9.93
C VAL A 322 -0.64 -20.59 11.25
N ASN A 323 -0.94 -19.84 12.31
CA ASN A 323 -1.37 -20.34 13.61
C ASN A 323 -1.94 -19.20 14.46
N THR A 324 -2.38 -19.50 15.66
CA THR A 324 -3.09 -18.57 16.57
C THR A 324 -2.21 -17.49 17.20
N THR A 325 -0.88 -17.56 17.11
CA THR A 325 0.08 -16.60 17.71
C THR A 325 1.03 -16.00 16.68
N ILE A 326 0.76 -16.21 15.38
CA ILE A 326 1.66 -15.73 14.32
C ILE A 326 1.77 -14.20 14.30
N GLY A 327 0.72 -13.48 14.73
CA GLY A 327 0.70 -12.03 14.76
C GLY A 327 1.72 -11.46 15.73
N SER A 328 1.65 -11.84 16.99
CA SER A 328 2.62 -11.42 18.03
C SER A 328 4.03 -11.90 17.69
N ALA A 329 4.18 -13.14 17.22
CA ALA A 329 5.48 -13.71 16.86
C ALA A 329 6.20 -12.92 15.77
N ARG A 330 5.47 -12.50 14.71
CA ARG A 330 6.03 -11.71 13.60
C ARG A 330 6.32 -10.26 13.97
N LEU A 331 5.54 -9.66 14.90
CA LEU A 331 5.77 -8.28 15.37
C LEU A 331 6.92 -8.17 16.39
N ALA A 332 7.18 -9.21 17.17
CA ALA A 332 8.10 -9.16 18.31
C ALA A 332 9.52 -8.65 17.95
N PRO A 333 10.16 -9.05 16.82
CA PRO A 333 11.46 -8.52 16.43
C PRO A 333 11.45 -7.02 16.17
N PHE A 334 10.40 -6.51 15.51
CA PHE A 334 10.25 -5.06 15.25
C PHE A 334 10.03 -4.27 16.55
N VAL A 335 9.15 -4.74 17.43
CA VAL A 335 8.90 -4.11 18.73
C VAL A 335 10.18 -4.06 19.58
N LYS A 336 10.97 -5.16 19.56
CA LYS A 336 12.27 -5.16 20.21
C LYS A 336 13.20 -4.11 19.61
N TRP A 337 13.26 -4.00 18.28
CA TRP A 337 14.08 -3.00 17.60
C TRP A 337 13.69 -1.57 17.99
N LEU A 338 12.40 -1.29 18.10
CA LEU A 338 11.91 0.02 18.54
C LEU A 338 12.41 0.37 19.95
N ARG A 339 12.31 -0.58 20.88
CA ARG A 339 12.78 -0.41 22.28
C ARG A 339 14.28 -0.22 22.36
N ASP A 340 15.05 -1.08 21.68
CA ASP A 340 16.51 -1.04 21.69
C ASP A 340 17.07 0.28 21.15
N ASN A 341 16.32 0.94 20.23
CA ASN A 341 16.77 2.16 19.56
C ASN A 341 16.00 3.43 19.99
N GLY A 342 15.12 3.33 21.00
CA GLY A 342 14.32 4.47 21.46
C GLY A 342 13.40 5.06 20.37
N LYS A 343 12.86 4.22 19.49
CA LYS A 343 12.00 4.62 18.37
C LYS A 343 10.53 4.34 18.67
N LYS A 344 9.65 4.98 17.90
CA LYS A 344 8.20 4.71 17.90
C LYS A 344 7.79 4.02 16.61
N GLY A 345 6.81 3.13 16.69
CA GLY A 345 6.31 2.34 15.56
C GLY A 345 4.82 2.40 15.36
N PHE A 346 4.40 2.06 14.16
CA PHE A 346 3.01 2.02 13.71
C PHE A 346 2.79 0.77 12.87
N VAL A 347 1.67 0.07 13.07
CA VAL A 347 1.27 -1.04 12.20
C VAL A 347 0.28 -0.50 11.18
N GLY A 348 0.77 -0.12 10.00
CA GLY A 348 0.00 0.56 8.95
C GLY A 348 -1.01 -0.34 8.26
N GLU A 349 -0.71 -1.64 8.18
CA GLU A 349 -1.62 -2.63 7.63
C GLU A 349 -1.49 -3.97 8.36
N PHE A 350 -2.63 -4.58 8.68
CA PHE A 350 -2.74 -5.99 9.06
C PHE A 350 -4.18 -6.46 8.79
N ALA A 351 -4.34 -7.77 8.61
CA ALA A 351 -5.64 -8.39 8.45
C ALA A 351 -5.60 -9.89 8.78
N GLY A 352 -6.77 -10.51 8.90
CA GLY A 352 -6.96 -11.95 9.00
C GLY A 352 -8.34 -12.34 8.47
N GLY A 353 -8.43 -13.54 7.87
CA GLY A 353 -9.69 -14.08 7.37
C GLY A 353 -10.68 -14.39 8.49
N ASP A 354 -11.94 -14.55 8.12
CA ASP A 354 -13.02 -14.92 9.07
C ASP A 354 -13.07 -16.43 9.31
N ASN A 355 -12.14 -16.90 10.15
CA ASN A 355 -12.10 -18.29 10.65
C ASN A 355 -11.49 -18.32 12.06
N THR A 356 -11.72 -19.40 12.78
CA THR A 356 -11.33 -19.54 14.20
C THR A 356 -9.83 -19.29 14.44
N THR A 357 -8.96 -19.81 13.58
CA THR A 357 -7.50 -19.63 13.72
C THR A 357 -7.12 -18.18 13.56
N CYS A 358 -7.63 -17.51 12.49
CA CYS A 358 -7.34 -16.10 12.23
C CYS A 358 -7.98 -15.20 13.30
N ASN A 359 -9.20 -15.47 13.74
CA ASN A 359 -9.86 -14.70 14.80
C ASN A 359 -9.02 -14.69 16.08
N THR A 360 -8.44 -15.85 16.44
CA THR A 360 -7.54 -15.95 17.59
C THR A 360 -6.21 -15.23 17.32
N ALA A 361 -5.62 -15.38 16.12
CA ALA A 361 -4.36 -14.74 15.76
C ALA A 361 -4.47 -13.21 15.69
N VAL A 362 -5.59 -12.68 15.19
CA VAL A 362 -5.87 -11.23 15.19
C VAL A 362 -6.00 -10.70 16.62
N THR A 363 -6.70 -11.43 17.49
CA THR A 363 -6.86 -11.06 18.90
C THR A 363 -5.51 -11.09 19.64
N ASP A 364 -4.69 -12.11 19.39
CA ASP A 364 -3.32 -12.20 19.90
C ASP A 364 -2.46 -11.01 19.46
N MET A 365 -2.49 -10.68 18.18
CA MET A 365 -1.74 -9.57 17.61
C MET A 365 -2.15 -8.22 18.21
N LEU A 366 -3.46 -7.96 18.32
CA LEU A 366 -4.00 -6.72 18.92
C LEU A 366 -3.65 -6.61 20.40
N THR A 367 -3.73 -7.71 21.14
CA THR A 367 -3.31 -7.79 22.55
C THR A 367 -1.82 -7.49 22.69
N TYR A 368 -0.98 -8.08 21.82
CA TYR A 368 0.45 -7.82 21.81
C TYR A 368 0.75 -6.35 21.48
N MET A 369 0.13 -5.77 20.45
CA MET A 369 0.29 -4.36 20.11
C MET A 369 -0.08 -3.45 21.27
N THR A 370 -1.18 -3.72 21.96
CA THR A 370 -1.61 -2.95 23.13
C THR A 370 -0.61 -3.07 24.28
N SER A 371 -0.04 -4.25 24.51
CA SER A 371 0.99 -4.47 25.53
C SER A 371 2.34 -3.76 25.22
N ALA A 372 2.55 -3.38 23.96
CA ALA A 372 3.72 -2.66 23.47
C ALA A 372 3.45 -1.14 23.28
N SER A 373 2.45 -0.58 23.97
CA SER A 373 2.07 0.84 23.89
C SER A 373 3.18 1.81 24.32
N ASP A 374 4.21 1.32 24.96
CA ASP A 374 5.44 2.07 25.24
C ASP A 374 6.20 2.50 23.96
N VAL A 375 6.08 1.72 22.87
CA VAL A 375 6.76 1.99 21.58
C VAL A 375 5.83 1.99 20.38
N LEU A 376 4.72 1.24 20.38
CA LEU A 376 3.71 1.28 19.31
C LEU A 376 2.68 2.38 19.60
N VAL A 377 2.43 3.23 18.61
CA VAL A 377 1.49 4.35 18.74
C VAL A 377 0.11 4.06 18.13
N GLY A 378 0.00 3.09 17.23
CA GLY A 378 -1.27 2.78 16.58
C GLY A 378 -1.23 1.63 15.59
N TRP A 379 -2.41 1.33 15.06
CA TRP A 379 -2.64 0.30 14.07
C TRP A 379 -3.80 0.65 13.13
N LEU A 380 -3.77 0.13 11.90
CA LEU A 380 -4.86 0.21 10.94
C LEU A 380 -5.12 -1.15 10.31
N TRP A 381 -6.39 -1.51 10.24
CA TRP A 381 -6.84 -2.70 9.53
C TRP A 381 -6.78 -2.48 8.01
N TRP A 382 -6.42 -3.51 7.26
CA TRP A 382 -6.55 -3.55 5.79
C TRP A 382 -7.78 -4.37 5.40
N ALA A 383 -8.88 -3.83 4.83
CA ALA A 383 -9.15 -2.45 4.55
C ALA A 383 -10.67 -2.21 4.46
N ALA A 384 -11.07 -1.02 4.11
CA ALA A 384 -12.41 -0.65 3.72
C ALA A 384 -12.36 0.33 2.55
N GLY A 385 -13.51 0.69 1.99
CA GLY A 385 -13.63 1.59 0.87
C GLY A 385 -14.62 1.09 -0.20
N PRO A 386 -14.93 1.89 -1.22
CA PRO A 386 -16.12 1.67 -2.07
C PRO A 386 -15.98 0.51 -3.07
N PHE A 387 -14.78 0.08 -3.46
CA PHE A 387 -14.59 -0.91 -4.54
C PHE A 387 -14.24 -2.34 -4.09
N TRP A 388 -14.28 -2.64 -2.79
CA TRP A 388 -13.85 -3.94 -2.27
C TRP A 388 -14.82 -5.11 -2.52
N GLY A 389 -16.11 -4.84 -2.69
CA GLY A 389 -17.11 -5.90 -2.84
C GLY A 389 -17.07 -6.92 -1.70
N ASP A 390 -16.81 -8.19 -2.05
CA ASP A 390 -16.70 -9.30 -1.09
C ASP A 390 -15.23 -9.71 -0.84
N TYR A 391 -14.29 -8.74 -0.86
CA TYR A 391 -12.90 -8.98 -0.49
C TYR A 391 -12.80 -9.56 0.92
N ILE A 392 -11.92 -10.56 1.10
CA ILE A 392 -11.84 -11.40 2.31
C ILE A 392 -11.54 -10.64 3.61
N PHE A 393 -10.91 -9.47 3.52
CA PHE A 393 -10.55 -8.64 4.67
C PHE A 393 -11.36 -7.35 4.77
N THR A 394 -12.33 -7.15 3.86
CA THR A 394 -13.07 -5.88 3.87
C THR A 394 -13.89 -5.70 5.14
N LEU A 395 -13.76 -4.51 5.74
CA LEU A 395 -14.65 -4.04 6.82
C LEU A 395 -15.80 -3.21 6.30
N GLU A 396 -15.87 -2.95 4.98
CA GLU A 396 -16.97 -2.20 4.38
C GLU A 396 -18.30 -2.89 4.72
N PRO A 397 -19.27 -2.18 5.33
CA PRO A 397 -20.52 -2.81 5.76
C PRO A 397 -21.29 -3.38 4.57
N LYS A 398 -21.88 -4.56 4.74
CA LYS A 398 -22.73 -5.18 3.74
C LYS A 398 -24.20 -5.01 4.13
N ASN A 399 -24.98 -4.30 3.30
CA ASN A 399 -26.39 -4.02 3.57
C ASN A 399 -26.64 -3.37 4.95
N GLY A 400 -25.73 -2.50 5.38
CA GLY A 400 -25.80 -1.81 6.68
C GLY A 400 -25.34 -2.64 7.88
N ALA A 401 -24.95 -3.90 7.69
CA ALA A 401 -24.43 -4.76 8.75
C ALA A 401 -22.89 -4.75 8.80
N ASP A 402 -22.34 -4.80 10.01
CA ASP A 402 -20.90 -4.94 10.25
C ASP A 402 -20.38 -6.25 9.64
N ARG A 403 -19.16 -6.24 9.12
CA ARG A 403 -18.42 -7.46 8.79
C ARG A 403 -17.98 -8.18 10.07
N ALA A 404 -17.84 -9.50 10.01
CA ALA A 404 -17.53 -10.33 11.18
C ALA A 404 -16.27 -9.88 11.92
N GLN A 405 -15.20 -9.49 11.19
CA GLN A 405 -13.94 -9.04 11.78
C GLN A 405 -14.09 -7.76 12.63
N MET A 406 -15.12 -6.94 12.40
CA MET A 406 -15.38 -5.76 13.23
C MET A 406 -15.57 -6.14 14.71
N ALA A 407 -16.17 -7.29 14.99
CA ALA A 407 -16.35 -7.78 16.36
C ALA A 407 -15.02 -8.06 17.08
N LEU A 408 -13.97 -8.46 16.34
CA LEU A 408 -12.64 -8.70 16.88
C LEU A 408 -11.91 -7.37 17.23
N LEU A 409 -12.16 -6.33 16.46
CA LEU A 409 -11.49 -5.03 16.63
C LEU A 409 -12.12 -4.22 17.77
N LYS A 410 -13.43 -4.35 17.97
CA LYS A 410 -14.22 -3.54 18.91
C LYS A 410 -13.64 -3.48 20.34
N PRO A 411 -13.13 -4.56 20.97
CA PRO A 411 -12.54 -4.50 22.31
C PRO A 411 -11.29 -3.61 22.41
N PHE A 412 -10.66 -3.29 21.29
CA PHE A 412 -9.40 -2.51 21.19
C PHE A 412 -9.63 -1.08 20.74
N LEU A 413 -10.89 -0.66 20.54
CA LEU A 413 -11.24 0.68 20.04
C LEU A 413 -11.61 1.67 21.16
N PHE A 414 -11.94 1.19 22.36
CA PHE A 414 -12.40 2.01 23.49
C PHE A 414 -11.56 1.84 24.74
#